data_f371deac0c84e52c442cd23a1f90ad18
#
_entry.id   f371deac0c84e52c442cd23a1f90ad18
#
_cell.length_a   1.000
_cell.length_b   1.000
_cell.length_c   1.000
_cell.angle_alpha   90.00
_cell.angle_beta   90.00
_cell.angle_gamma   90.00
#
_symmetry.space_group_name_H-M   'P 1'
#
loop_
_entity.id
_entity.type
_entity.pdbx_description
1 polymer ?
#
loop_
_entity_poly.entity_id
_entity_poly.type
_entity_poly.pdbx_seq_one_letter_code
_entity_poly.pdbx_strand_id
1 'polypeptide(L)'
;MEKLFKLKANGTTVRTEILAGLTTFMTMAYIIALNPNLLTNFAVGTPLWNGVFLATCIASAIGTICMAFFANKPFVMAPGMGLNSFFAVVVANIAVINECEYESAFQAALVIILVEGIVFLILTLLKVREKIVEAIPLGVRYGIAPAIGLMLMNVGLGSNVGIYSENGGPFYMMRDFFGALTPSIIKGNMGAGYDAMVLTVVTAFLGVFVMVVLAKKGVKAAVLLGMLFSSVIYWAGSAIFLHVNPFASLATASFVPPFADMVSTTLFKFDFAGFVNIGWFTAITLVITFCMIDMFDTIGTLVGTASRAGMVDKDGNMPKMKEALLSDAIGTIAGAATGTSTVTTFIESASGVEAGGRTGLTALTTAVLFLACMFLAPIAAVIPGAATSAALIYVGVLMLQGLKNVDFSDMDQMLPVSIMLIGMPISGSIGHAIGLGLISYTFVKVLSGKAKDVSVLTYVISILFLIKFFAVV
;
A
#
# COMPACT_ATOMS: atom_id res chain seq x y z
N MET A 1 -32.38 -2.69 5.07
CA MET A 1 -31.18 -3.08 5.82
C MET A 1 -31.23 -4.57 6.22
N GLU A 2 -32.24 -5.03 6.99
CA GLU A 2 -32.32 -6.44 7.43
C GLU A 2 -32.34 -7.44 6.26
N LYS A 3 -33.17 -7.21 5.22
CA LYS A 3 -33.24 -8.09 4.04
C LYS A 3 -31.92 -8.19 3.27
N LEU A 4 -31.13 -7.12 3.23
CA LEU A 4 -29.87 -7.05 2.48
C LEU A 4 -28.71 -7.66 3.27
N PHE A 5 -28.53 -7.26 4.52
CA PHE A 5 -27.34 -7.59 5.31
C PHE A 5 -27.56 -8.69 6.34
N LYS A 6 -28.81 -9.16 6.56
CA LYS A 6 -29.17 -10.23 7.50
C LYS A 6 -28.61 -9.95 8.91
N LEU A 7 -28.85 -8.74 9.42
CA LEU A 7 -28.26 -8.25 10.68
C LEU A 7 -28.54 -9.15 11.87
N LYS A 8 -29.82 -9.55 12.05
CA LYS A 8 -30.24 -10.45 13.15
C LYS A 8 -29.56 -11.81 13.08
N ALA A 9 -29.43 -12.38 11.86
CA ALA A 9 -28.77 -13.65 11.63
C ALA A 9 -27.27 -13.60 11.94
N ASN A 10 -26.64 -12.42 11.82
CA ASN A 10 -25.24 -12.17 12.16
C ASN A 10 -25.04 -11.61 13.58
N GLY A 11 -26.09 -11.57 14.41
CA GLY A 11 -26.00 -11.13 15.81
C GLY A 11 -25.64 -9.67 16.00
N THR A 12 -26.02 -8.78 15.07
CA THR A 12 -25.65 -7.36 15.07
C THR A 12 -26.85 -6.43 14.88
N THR A 13 -26.63 -5.14 15.03
CA THR A 13 -27.66 -4.09 14.86
C THR A 13 -27.17 -3.02 13.89
N VAL A 14 -28.11 -2.25 13.31
CA VAL A 14 -27.75 -1.11 12.42
C VAL A 14 -26.80 -0.13 13.11
N ARG A 15 -27.06 0.19 14.39
CA ARG A 15 -26.21 1.10 15.17
C ARG A 15 -24.79 0.57 15.34
N THR A 16 -24.67 -0.72 15.67
CA THR A 16 -23.36 -1.37 15.83
C THR A 16 -22.57 -1.36 14.52
N GLU A 17 -23.22 -1.70 13.41
CA GLU A 17 -22.60 -1.72 12.09
C GLU A 17 -22.13 -0.32 11.65
N ILE A 18 -22.93 0.73 11.87
CA ILE A 18 -22.54 2.10 11.55
C ILE A 18 -21.34 2.55 12.41
N LEU A 19 -21.37 2.27 13.72
CA LEU A 19 -20.26 2.61 14.61
C LEU A 19 -18.98 1.82 14.24
N ALA A 20 -19.12 0.55 13.85
CA ALA A 20 -18.03 -0.27 13.36
C ALA A 20 -17.46 0.30 12.05
N GLY A 21 -18.30 0.72 11.12
CA GLY A 21 -17.86 1.34 9.86
C GLY A 21 -17.13 2.67 10.09
N LEU A 22 -17.64 3.51 11.01
CA LEU A 22 -16.93 4.72 11.42
C LEU A 22 -15.57 4.41 12.06
N THR A 23 -15.51 3.37 12.92
CA THR A 23 -14.24 2.94 13.54
C THR A 23 -13.24 2.48 12.49
N THR A 24 -13.66 1.66 11.51
CA THR A 24 -12.79 1.24 10.40
C THR A 24 -12.32 2.45 9.60
N PHE A 25 -13.23 3.34 9.23
CA PHE A 25 -12.88 4.54 8.49
C PHE A 25 -11.80 5.37 9.22
N MET A 26 -11.96 5.61 10.52
CA MET A 26 -11.00 6.39 11.30
C MET A 26 -9.61 5.74 11.38
N THR A 27 -9.54 4.40 11.30
CA THR A 27 -8.24 3.70 11.33
C THR A 27 -7.53 3.74 9.99
N MET A 28 -8.26 3.90 8.87
CA MET A 28 -7.68 3.87 7.53
C MET A 28 -7.80 5.20 6.76
N ALA A 29 -8.40 6.24 7.34
CA ALA A 29 -8.60 7.54 6.68
C ALA A 29 -7.26 8.21 6.28
N TYR A 30 -6.15 7.81 6.87
CA TYR A 30 -4.81 8.30 6.50
C TYR A 30 -4.47 8.02 5.03
N ILE A 31 -5.06 6.99 4.41
CA ILE A 31 -4.83 6.61 3.02
C ILE A 31 -5.21 7.73 2.04
N ILE A 32 -6.22 8.54 2.40
CA ILE A 32 -6.75 9.60 1.56
C ILE A 32 -5.69 10.67 1.26
N ALA A 33 -4.81 10.95 2.22
CA ALA A 33 -3.69 11.86 2.03
C ALA A 33 -2.42 11.12 1.60
N LEU A 34 -2.17 9.95 2.16
CA LEU A 34 -0.94 9.20 1.93
C LEU A 34 -0.84 8.64 0.52
N ASN A 35 -1.93 8.10 -0.02
CA ASN A 35 -1.92 7.48 -1.35
C ASN A 35 -1.58 8.48 -2.47
N PRO A 36 -2.27 9.63 -2.60
CA PRO A 36 -1.91 10.60 -3.63
C PRO A 36 -0.49 11.14 -3.44
N ASN A 37 -0.04 11.38 -2.22
CA ASN A 37 1.33 11.81 -1.96
C ASN A 37 2.34 10.78 -2.50
N LEU A 38 2.14 9.51 -2.20
CA LEU A 38 3.06 8.45 -2.60
C LEU A 38 3.05 8.24 -4.12
N LEU A 39 1.88 8.17 -4.73
CA LEU A 39 1.73 7.87 -6.15
C LEU A 39 2.16 9.03 -7.07
N THR A 40 2.19 10.25 -6.58
CA THR A 40 2.61 11.44 -7.34
C THR A 40 3.97 11.98 -6.92
N ASN A 41 4.76 11.16 -6.24
CA ASN A 41 6.07 11.56 -5.71
C ASN A 41 5.99 12.89 -4.92
N PHE A 42 4.97 13.02 -4.07
CA PHE A 42 4.70 14.17 -3.19
C PHE A 42 4.46 15.51 -3.93
N ALA A 43 4.08 15.46 -5.20
CA ALA A 43 3.70 16.68 -5.97
C ALA A 43 2.30 17.18 -5.57
N VAL A 44 2.15 17.56 -4.30
CA VAL A 44 0.88 18.00 -3.70
C VAL A 44 0.33 19.23 -4.42
N GLY A 45 -0.98 19.23 -4.69
CA GLY A 45 -1.70 20.35 -5.33
C GLY A 45 -1.56 20.41 -6.84
N THR A 46 -0.87 19.44 -7.47
CA THR A 46 -0.85 19.33 -8.94
C THR A 46 -2.17 18.68 -9.45
N PRO A 47 -2.52 18.88 -10.74
CA PRO A 47 -3.68 18.22 -11.33
C PRO A 47 -3.63 16.68 -11.19
N LEU A 48 -2.44 16.07 -11.35
CA LEU A 48 -2.26 14.64 -11.16
C LEU A 48 -2.55 14.22 -9.70
N TRP A 49 -2.05 14.97 -8.70
CA TRP A 49 -2.32 14.71 -7.29
C TRP A 49 -3.82 14.78 -6.98
N ASN A 50 -4.51 15.81 -7.50
CA ASN A 50 -5.95 15.97 -7.36
C ASN A 50 -6.73 14.81 -7.99
N GLY A 51 -6.30 14.35 -9.17
CA GLY A 51 -6.87 13.20 -9.85
C GLY A 51 -6.71 11.91 -9.03
N VAL A 52 -5.51 11.63 -8.52
CA VAL A 52 -5.22 10.46 -7.67
C VAL A 52 -5.97 10.52 -6.33
N PHE A 53 -6.11 11.72 -5.74
CA PHE A 53 -6.90 11.91 -4.53
C PHE A 53 -8.37 11.48 -4.73
N LEU A 54 -9.01 11.96 -5.80
CA LEU A 54 -10.39 11.55 -6.14
C LEU A 54 -10.46 10.06 -6.49
N ALA A 55 -9.51 9.55 -7.27
CA ALA A 55 -9.41 8.13 -7.60
C ALA A 55 -9.32 7.26 -6.34
N THR A 56 -8.54 7.68 -5.34
CA THR A 56 -8.43 6.99 -4.05
C THR A 56 -9.78 6.87 -3.36
N CYS A 57 -10.53 7.97 -3.28
CA CYS A 57 -11.86 7.99 -2.65
C CYS A 57 -12.88 7.13 -3.43
N ILE A 58 -12.92 7.27 -4.75
CA ILE A 58 -13.90 6.61 -5.61
C ILE A 58 -13.61 5.11 -5.71
N ALA A 59 -12.37 4.71 -5.98
CA ALA A 59 -12.00 3.31 -6.12
C ALA A 59 -12.16 2.53 -4.80
N SER A 60 -11.78 3.15 -3.67
CA SER A 60 -12.02 2.59 -2.34
C SER A 60 -13.52 2.39 -2.09
N ALA A 61 -14.34 3.35 -2.46
CA ALA A 61 -15.79 3.24 -2.32
C ALA A 61 -16.35 2.13 -3.22
N ILE A 62 -15.96 2.04 -4.49
CA ILE A 62 -16.44 1.01 -5.41
C ILE A 62 -16.08 -0.39 -4.91
N GLY A 63 -14.79 -0.65 -4.62
CA GLY A 63 -14.34 -1.95 -4.11
C GLY A 63 -15.05 -2.34 -2.81
N THR A 64 -15.19 -1.39 -1.88
CA THR A 64 -15.86 -1.60 -0.60
C THR A 64 -17.37 -1.83 -0.76
N ILE A 65 -18.03 -1.15 -1.69
CA ILE A 65 -19.45 -1.38 -2.03
C ILE A 65 -19.62 -2.80 -2.60
N CYS A 66 -18.73 -3.23 -3.51
CA CYS A 66 -18.75 -4.60 -4.02
C CYS A 66 -18.58 -5.62 -2.88
N MET A 67 -17.65 -5.40 -1.95
CA MET A 67 -17.47 -6.23 -0.77
C MET A 67 -18.73 -6.28 0.11
N ALA A 68 -19.39 -5.14 0.30
CA ALA A 68 -20.60 -5.03 1.09
C ALA A 68 -21.76 -5.85 0.50
N PHE A 69 -21.96 -5.80 -0.83
CA PHE A 69 -23.11 -6.46 -1.46
C PHE A 69 -22.84 -7.89 -1.91
N PHE A 70 -21.65 -8.22 -2.42
CA PHE A 70 -21.34 -9.56 -2.92
C PHE A 70 -20.99 -10.51 -1.78
N ALA A 71 -20.03 -10.13 -0.95
CA ALA A 71 -19.57 -10.96 0.14
C ALA A 71 -20.40 -10.79 1.43
N ASN A 72 -21.07 -9.66 1.60
CA ASN A 72 -21.73 -9.25 2.85
C ASN A 72 -20.79 -9.36 4.05
N LYS A 73 -19.55 -8.82 3.90
CA LYS A 73 -18.51 -8.86 4.92
C LYS A 73 -18.17 -7.44 5.39
N PRO A 74 -17.74 -7.26 6.65
CA PRO A 74 -17.38 -5.96 7.22
C PRO A 74 -15.97 -5.52 6.81
N PHE A 75 -15.49 -5.95 5.65
CA PHE A 75 -14.15 -5.65 5.18
C PHE A 75 -14.16 -4.48 4.22
N VAL A 76 -13.19 -3.61 4.37
CA VAL A 76 -13.06 -2.37 3.61
C VAL A 76 -11.86 -2.47 2.70
N MET A 77 -11.97 -1.88 1.54
CA MET A 77 -10.97 -1.91 0.48
C MET A 77 -10.46 -0.51 0.19
N ALA A 78 -9.18 -0.40 -0.09
CA ALA A 78 -8.54 0.83 -0.53
C ALA A 78 -7.23 0.50 -1.28
N PRO A 79 -6.57 1.47 -1.95
CA PRO A 79 -5.28 1.24 -2.59
C PRO A 79 -4.23 0.72 -1.60
N GLY A 80 -3.68 -0.48 -1.88
CA GLY A 80 -2.77 -1.20 -0.98
C GLY A 80 -1.42 -0.53 -0.81
N MET A 81 -0.99 -0.23 0.42
CA MET A 81 0.25 0.53 0.68
C MET A 81 1.50 -0.09 0.06
N GLY A 82 1.65 -1.41 0.14
CA GLY A 82 2.77 -2.11 -0.47
C GLY A 82 2.76 -2.00 -1.99
N LEU A 83 1.61 -2.21 -2.59
CA LEU A 83 1.40 -2.09 -4.04
C LEU A 83 1.59 -0.66 -4.52
N ASN A 84 1.16 0.33 -3.74
CA ASN A 84 1.33 1.75 -4.05
C ASN A 84 2.81 2.15 -4.14
N SER A 85 3.63 1.70 -3.18
CA SER A 85 5.07 1.96 -3.21
C SER A 85 5.72 1.31 -4.42
N PHE A 86 5.33 0.09 -4.75
CA PHE A 86 5.83 -0.58 -5.95
C PHE A 86 5.37 0.12 -7.23
N PHE A 87 4.11 0.55 -7.29
CA PHE A 87 3.57 1.31 -8.41
C PHE A 87 4.37 2.60 -8.64
N ALA A 88 4.66 3.37 -7.59
CA ALA A 88 5.44 4.60 -7.69
C ALA A 88 6.85 4.33 -8.26
N VAL A 89 7.50 3.25 -7.83
CA VAL A 89 8.81 2.83 -8.39
C VAL A 89 8.68 2.43 -9.85
N VAL A 90 7.62 1.71 -10.22
CA VAL A 90 7.36 1.32 -11.62
C VAL A 90 7.14 2.54 -12.49
N VAL A 91 6.35 3.53 -12.04
CA VAL A 91 6.15 4.80 -12.76
C VAL A 91 7.48 5.52 -12.99
N ALA A 92 8.31 5.64 -11.95
CA ALA A 92 9.63 6.28 -12.06
C ALA A 92 10.52 5.55 -13.08
N ASN A 93 10.52 4.21 -13.09
CA ASN A 93 11.29 3.43 -14.05
C ASN A 93 10.74 3.58 -15.48
N ILE A 94 9.42 3.60 -15.67
CA ILE A 94 8.81 3.83 -16.99
C ILE A 94 9.17 5.22 -17.52
N ALA A 95 9.17 6.25 -16.67
CA ALA A 95 9.58 7.59 -17.06
C ALA A 95 11.01 7.62 -17.60
N VAL A 96 11.93 6.89 -16.96
CA VAL A 96 13.33 6.76 -17.42
C VAL A 96 13.43 5.95 -18.72
N ILE A 97 12.75 4.80 -18.82
CA ILE A 97 12.82 3.91 -19.99
C ILE A 97 12.24 4.59 -21.23
N ASN A 98 11.11 5.27 -21.08
CA ASN A 98 10.39 5.92 -22.19
C ASN A 98 10.85 7.36 -22.42
N GLU A 99 11.79 7.88 -21.62
CA GLU A 99 12.23 9.29 -21.66
C GLU A 99 11.04 10.27 -21.69
N CYS A 100 10.04 10.04 -20.82
CA CYS A 100 8.79 10.79 -20.80
C CYS A 100 8.51 11.44 -19.45
N GLU A 101 7.55 12.37 -19.42
CA GLU A 101 7.09 13.00 -18.19
C GLU A 101 6.43 11.98 -17.24
N TYR A 102 6.49 12.28 -15.94
CA TYR A 102 5.94 11.40 -14.89
C TYR A 102 4.46 11.08 -15.10
N GLU A 103 3.66 12.03 -15.58
CA GLU A 103 2.23 11.84 -15.85
C GLU A 103 1.99 10.80 -16.96
N SER A 104 2.74 10.86 -18.05
CA SER A 104 2.64 9.87 -19.14
C SER A 104 3.08 8.48 -18.67
N ALA A 105 4.18 8.40 -17.89
CA ALA A 105 4.62 7.16 -17.28
C ALA A 105 3.57 6.60 -16.29
N PHE A 106 2.89 7.45 -15.53
CA PHE A 106 1.80 7.10 -14.64
C PHE A 106 0.64 6.47 -15.42
N GLN A 107 0.24 7.09 -16.53
CA GLN A 107 -0.82 6.58 -17.40
C GLN A 107 -0.46 5.24 -18.06
N ALA A 108 0.82 5.03 -18.42
CA ALA A 108 1.31 3.72 -18.89
C ALA A 108 1.29 2.67 -17.78
N ALA A 109 1.65 3.03 -16.54
CA ALA A 109 1.58 2.13 -15.40
C ALA A 109 0.13 1.74 -15.04
N LEU A 110 -0.86 2.62 -15.24
CA LEU A 110 -2.28 2.28 -15.04
C LEU A 110 -2.74 1.15 -15.97
N VAL A 111 -2.13 0.99 -17.16
CA VAL A 111 -2.42 -0.16 -18.05
C VAL A 111 -2.01 -1.47 -17.38
N ILE A 112 -0.88 -1.49 -16.65
CA ILE A 112 -0.43 -2.68 -15.92
C ILE A 112 -1.48 -3.08 -14.88
N ILE A 113 -1.99 -2.11 -14.10
CA ILE A 113 -3.02 -2.37 -13.08
C ILE A 113 -4.35 -2.81 -13.71
N LEU A 114 -4.71 -2.23 -14.85
CA LEU A 114 -5.90 -2.67 -15.60
C LEU A 114 -5.78 -4.14 -16.04
N VAL A 115 -4.65 -4.51 -16.61
CA VAL A 115 -4.38 -5.89 -17.04
C VAL A 115 -4.35 -6.83 -15.84
N GLU A 116 -3.72 -6.44 -14.73
CA GLU A 116 -3.75 -7.16 -13.45
C GLU A 116 -5.19 -7.44 -13.00
N GLY A 117 -6.01 -6.40 -12.90
CA GLY A 117 -7.41 -6.53 -12.48
C GLY A 117 -8.23 -7.46 -13.39
N ILE A 118 -8.02 -7.38 -14.71
CA ILE A 118 -8.67 -8.29 -15.68
C ILE A 118 -8.19 -9.73 -15.47
N VAL A 119 -6.90 -9.96 -15.32
CA VAL A 119 -6.32 -11.28 -15.00
C VAL A 119 -6.93 -11.83 -13.72
N PHE A 120 -7.03 -11.02 -12.68
CA PHE A 120 -7.65 -11.41 -11.41
C PHE A 120 -9.11 -11.76 -11.53
N LEU A 121 -9.86 -10.99 -12.31
CA LEU A 121 -11.26 -11.30 -12.58
C LEU A 121 -11.38 -12.69 -13.23
N ILE A 122 -10.58 -12.96 -14.25
CA ILE A 122 -10.56 -14.26 -14.94
C ILE A 122 -10.16 -15.38 -13.99
N LEU A 123 -9.05 -15.24 -13.24
CA LEU A 123 -8.56 -16.27 -12.31
C LEU A 123 -9.57 -16.55 -11.18
N THR A 124 -10.27 -15.52 -10.69
CA THR A 124 -11.32 -15.69 -9.67
C THR A 124 -12.54 -16.42 -10.21
N LEU A 125 -12.96 -16.10 -11.44
CA LEU A 125 -14.08 -16.81 -12.10
C LEU A 125 -13.75 -18.27 -12.34
N LEU A 126 -12.52 -18.58 -12.73
CA LEU A 126 -12.02 -19.95 -12.97
C LEU A 126 -11.65 -20.71 -11.70
N LYS A 127 -11.72 -20.10 -10.52
CA LYS A 127 -11.33 -20.69 -9.20
C LYS A 127 -9.87 -21.17 -9.17
N VAL A 128 -8.98 -20.50 -9.87
CA VAL A 128 -7.56 -20.87 -9.98
C VAL A 128 -6.71 -20.10 -8.94
N ARG A 129 -7.16 -18.92 -8.52
CA ARG A 129 -6.40 -18.01 -7.62
C ARG A 129 -5.96 -18.69 -6.32
N GLU A 130 -6.86 -19.46 -5.67
CA GLU A 130 -6.57 -20.19 -4.44
C GLU A 130 -5.46 -21.25 -4.63
N LYS A 131 -5.50 -21.99 -5.74
CA LYS A 131 -4.49 -23.02 -6.06
C LYS A 131 -3.10 -22.40 -6.33
N ILE A 132 -3.05 -21.22 -6.91
CA ILE A 132 -1.78 -20.52 -7.15
C ILE A 132 -1.13 -20.15 -5.82
N VAL A 133 -1.91 -19.64 -4.86
CA VAL A 133 -1.40 -19.29 -3.53
C VAL A 133 -0.84 -20.52 -2.81
N GLU A 134 -1.54 -21.66 -2.86
CA GLU A 134 -1.08 -22.91 -2.25
C GLU A 134 0.23 -23.43 -2.84
N ALA A 135 0.48 -23.16 -4.13
CA ALA A 135 1.68 -23.62 -4.82
C ALA A 135 2.95 -22.83 -4.42
N ILE A 136 2.83 -21.66 -3.80
CA ILE A 136 3.98 -20.84 -3.41
C ILE A 136 4.48 -21.24 -2.02
N PRO A 137 5.81 -21.36 -1.83
CA PRO A 137 6.40 -21.80 -0.56
C PRO A 137 5.97 -20.95 0.63
N LEU A 138 5.66 -21.58 1.76
CA LEU A 138 5.18 -20.92 2.99
C LEU A 138 6.12 -19.80 3.46
N GLY A 139 7.44 -20.06 3.46
CA GLY A 139 8.43 -19.04 3.83
C GLY A 139 8.32 -17.79 2.98
N VAL A 140 8.22 -17.95 1.65
CA VAL A 140 8.06 -16.81 0.73
C VAL A 140 6.76 -16.05 1.04
N ARG A 141 5.63 -16.76 1.20
CA ARG A 141 4.33 -16.15 1.52
C ARG A 141 4.39 -15.30 2.80
N TYR A 142 4.97 -15.85 3.86
CA TYR A 142 5.07 -15.14 5.15
C TYR A 142 6.10 -14.00 5.13
N GLY A 143 7.10 -14.08 4.25
CA GLY A 143 8.14 -13.08 4.09
C GLY A 143 7.73 -11.85 3.29
N ILE A 144 6.71 -11.94 2.42
CA ILE A 144 6.29 -10.83 1.53
C ILE A 144 5.89 -9.59 2.34
N ALA A 145 4.92 -9.71 3.24
CA ALA A 145 4.42 -8.57 4.00
C ALA A 145 5.52 -7.91 4.88
N PRO A 146 6.35 -8.64 5.64
CA PRO A 146 7.47 -8.04 6.35
C PRO A 146 8.48 -7.34 5.45
N ALA A 147 8.82 -7.91 4.31
CA ALA A 147 9.74 -7.29 3.37
C ALA A 147 9.18 -5.99 2.77
N ILE A 148 7.89 -5.97 2.41
CA ILE A 148 7.17 -4.75 2.04
C ILE A 148 7.20 -3.74 3.19
N GLY A 149 7.01 -4.18 4.43
CA GLY A 149 7.09 -3.33 5.62
C GLY A 149 8.43 -2.60 5.72
N LEU A 150 9.54 -3.31 5.48
CA LEU A 150 10.88 -2.69 5.43
C LEU A 150 11.02 -1.69 4.28
N MET A 151 10.45 -1.99 3.11
CA MET A 151 10.43 -1.06 1.99
C MET A 151 9.62 0.22 2.32
N LEU A 152 8.46 0.08 2.95
CA LEU A 152 7.66 1.23 3.38
C LEU A 152 8.41 2.11 4.39
N MET A 153 9.10 1.48 5.35
CA MET A 153 9.96 2.21 6.29
C MET A 153 11.08 2.94 5.56
N ASN A 154 11.71 2.29 4.57
CA ASN A 154 12.74 2.90 3.76
C ASN A 154 12.22 4.12 2.96
N VAL A 155 11.04 4.00 2.33
CA VAL A 155 10.39 5.13 1.63
C VAL A 155 10.04 6.25 2.61
N GLY A 156 9.47 5.92 3.77
CA GLY A 156 9.11 6.91 4.79
C GLY A 156 10.32 7.64 5.39
N LEU A 157 11.47 6.97 5.50
CA LEU A 157 12.72 7.55 5.99
C LEU A 157 13.52 8.24 4.88
N GLY A 158 13.27 7.93 3.62
CA GLY A 158 14.06 8.36 2.48
C GLY A 158 13.81 9.78 2.02
N SER A 159 13.58 9.94 0.73
CA SER A 159 13.41 11.23 0.06
C SER A 159 12.34 12.13 0.69
N ASN A 160 11.32 11.54 1.29
CA ASN A 160 10.19 12.26 1.88
C ASN A 160 10.51 12.98 3.18
N VAL A 161 11.42 12.40 3.97
CA VAL A 161 11.87 12.98 5.25
C VAL A 161 13.23 13.65 5.09
N GLY A 162 13.93 13.38 3.98
CA GLY A 162 15.24 13.93 3.70
C GLY A 162 16.34 13.39 4.62
N ILE A 163 16.11 12.20 5.21
CA ILE A 163 17.09 11.56 6.09
C ILE A 163 18.24 10.92 5.30
N TYR A 164 18.03 10.59 4.03
CA TYR A 164 19.13 10.28 3.13
C TYR A 164 18.98 10.97 1.78
N SER A 165 20.12 11.27 1.15
CA SER A 165 20.12 11.96 -0.13
C SER A 165 19.71 11.02 -1.28
N GLU A 166 19.16 11.58 -2.35
CA GLU A 166 18.72 10.84 -3.54
C GLU A 166 19.84 10.03 -4.20
N ASN A 167 21.11 10.40 -3.98
CA ASN A 167 22.29 9.74 -4.55
C ASN A 167 22.88 8.65 -3.66
N GLY A 168 22.28 8.34 -2.52
CA GLY A 168 22.80 7.37 -1.56
C GLY A 168 21.84 6.21 -1.31
N GLY A 169 22.37 5.03 -1.09
CA GLY A 169 21.59 3.88 -0.64
C GLY A 169 21.06 4.09 0.80
N PRO A 170 20.21 3.17 1.29
CA PRO A 170 19.52 3.27 2.59
C PRO A 170 20.46 3.46 3.81
N PHE A 171 21.72 3.17 3.69
CA PHE A 171 22.71 3.35 4.75
C PHE A 171 23.31 4.76 4.84
N TYR A 172 23.11 5.59 3.82
CA TYR A 172 23.59 6.99 3.84
C TYR A 172 22.87 7.85 4.87
N MET A 173 21.63 7.52 5.15
CA MET A 173 20.81 8.18 6.15
C MET A 173 21.47 8.24 7.54
N MET A 174 21.93 7.09 8.02
CA MET A 174 22.65 7.01 9.29
C MET A 174 23.96 7.78 9.22
N ARG A 175 24.61 7.81 8.07
CA ARG A 175 25.88 8.50 7.86
C ARG A 175 25.71 10.02 7.84
N ASP A 176 24.70 10.53 7.15
CA ASP A 176 24.54 11.98 6.97
C ASP A 176 23.83 12.65 8.17
N PHE A 177 22.85 12.00 8.77
CA PHE A 177 22.09 12.58 9.87
C PHE A 177 22.63 12.17 11.24
N PHE A 178 22.89 10.87 11.46
CA PHE A 178 23.33 10.36 12.77
C PHE A 178 24.85 10.15 12.83
N GLY A 179 25.52 9.96 11.71
CA GLY A 179 26.97 9.73 11.62
C GLY A 179 27.78 10.99 11.35
N ALA A 180 27.18 12.08 10.97
CA ALA A 180 27.88 13.35 10.81
C ALA A 180 28.22 13.91 12.19
N LEU A 181 29.49 13.77 12.56
CA LEU A 181 30.05 14.28 13.81
C LEU A 181 29.94 15.81 13.95
N THR A 182 29.58 16.52 12.89
CA THR A 182 29.45 17.98 12.89
C THR A 182 28.23 18.43 12.11
N PRO A 183 27.14 18.81 12.81
CA PRO A 183 25.97 19.44 12.20
C PRO A 183 26.31 20.66 11.32
N SER A 184 27.42 21.33 11.61
CA SER A 184 27.93 22.47 10.85
C SER A 184 28.28 22.14 9.41
N ILE A 185 28.76 20.94 9.12
CA ILE A 185 29.11 20.52 7.74
C ILE A 185 27.83 20.29 6.95
N ILE A 186 26.82 19.60 7.53
CA ILE A 186 25.53 19.38 6.86
C ILE A 186 24.83 20.71 6.65
N LYS A 187 24.83 21.58 7.66
CA LYS A 187 24.25 22.93 7.55
C LYS A 187 24.93 23.76 6.47
N GLY A 188 26.26 23.66 6.34
CA GLY A 188 27.03 24.32 5.30
C GLY A 188 26.65 23.81 3.89
N ASN A 189 26.44 22.52 3.73
CA ASN A 189 26.09 21.91 2.45
C ASN A 189 24.63 22.14 2.04
N MET A 190 23.69 22.15 3.00
CA MET A 190 22.25 22.29 2.72
C MET A 190 21.76 23.74 2.77
N GLY A 191 22.53 24.66 3.39
CA GLY A 191 22.14 26.06 3.53
C GLY A 191 20.77 26.24 4.19
N ALA A 192 19.88 27.00 3.57
CA ALA A 192 18.54 27.29 4.08
C ALA A 192 17.61 26.06 4.19
N GLY A 193 17.92 24.98 3.48
CA GLY A 193 17.16 23.70 3.54
C GLY A 193 17.37 22.93 4.83
N TYR A 194 18.43 23.20 5.57
CA TYR A 194 18.79 22.46 6.79
C TYR A 194 17.70 22.53 7.87
N ASP A 195 17.20 23.71 8.18
CA ASP A 195 16.19 23.88 9.24
C ASP A 195 14.86 23.20 8.87
N ALA A 196 14.48 23.22 7.59
CA ALA A 196 13.31 22.52 7.09
C ALA A 196 13.50 20.99 7.18
N MET A 197 14.69 20.48 6.85
CA MET A 197 15.02 19.05 7.00
C MET A 197 14.95 18.63 8.46
N VAL A 198 15.56 19.37 9.38
CA VAL A 198 15.54 19.06 10.82
C VAL A 198 14.10 19.03 11.35
N LEU A 199 13.28 20.02 11.00
CA LEU A 199 11.87 20.06 11.36
C LEU A 199 11.12 18.82 10.84
N THR A 200 11.34 18.44 9.59
CA THR A 200 10.72 17.29 8.96
C THR A 200 11.10 15.98 9.69
N VAL A 201 12.40 15.78 9.94
CA VAL A 201 12.92 14.58 10.61
C VAL A 201 12.37 14.46 12.04
N VAL A 202 12.49 15.53 12.83
CA VAL A 202 12.01 15.54 14.22
C VAL A 202 10.51 15.28 14.27
N THR A 203 9.75 15.92 13.40
CA THR A 203 8.29 15.74 13.34
C THR A 203 7.91 14.31 12.95
N ALA A 204 8.58 13.72 11.98
CA ALA A 204 8.31 12.35 11.56
C ALA A 204 8.56 11.35 12.68
N PHE A 205 9.71 11.44 13.37
CA PHE A 205 10.02 10.54 14.51
C PHE A 205 9.07 10.74 15.68
N LEU A 206 8.75 11.97 16.07
CA LEU A 206 7.77 12.23 17.12
C LEU A 206 6.40 11.65 16.74
N GLY A 207 6.01 11.76 15.46
CA GLY A 207 4.79 11.15 14.94
C GLY A 207 4.76 9.64 15.12
N VAL A 208 5.83 8.95 14.73
CA VAL A 208 5.96 7.50 14.94
C VAL A 208 5.81 7.13 16.42
N PHE A 209 6.52 7.82 17.31
CA PHE A 209 6.45 7.53 18.74
C PHE A 209 5.04 7.74 19.30
N VAL A 210 4.36 8.81 18.90
CA VAL A 210 2.98 9.07 19.31
C VAL A 210 2.03 7.99 18.79
N MET A 211 2.15 7.57 17.52
CA MET A 211 1.36 6.47 16.98
C MET A 211 1.54 5.18 17.78
N VAL A 212 2.79 4.82 18.09
CA VAL A 212 3.11 3.64 18.91
C VAL A 212 2.49 3.73 20.30
N VAL A 213 2.61 4.89 20.97
CA VAL A 213 2.04 5.10 22.32
C VAL A 213 0.51 5.02 22.29
N LEU A 214 -0.14 5.65 21.29
CA LEU A 214 -1.59 5.59 21.12
C LEU A 214 -2.06 4.16 20.85
N ALA A 215 -1.38 3.44 19.99
CA ALA A 215 -1.70 2.04 19.71
C ALA A 215 -1.52 1.15 20.95
N LYS A 216 -0.44 1.35 21.73
CA LYS A 216 -0.21 0.64 22.99
C LYS A 216 -1.31 0.91 24.04
N LYS A 217 -1.89 2.12 24.01
CA LYS A 217 -3.06 2.47 24.85
C LYS A 217 -4.39 1.96 24.31
N GLY A 218 -4.39 1.20 23.21
CA GLY A 218 -5.60 0.65 22.57
C GLY A 218 -6.43 1.66 21.78
N VAL A 219 -5.83 2.82 21.43
CA VAL A 219 -6.52 3.81 20.61
C VAL A 219 -6.57 3.31 19.16
N LYS A 220 -7.76 2.99 18.66
CA LYS A 220 -7.96 2.38 17.32
C LYS A 220 -7.53 3.32 16.18
N ALA A 221 -7.76 4.62 16.30
CA ALA A 221 -7.36 5.63 15.31
C ALA A 221 -5.92 6.15 15.50
N ALA A 222 -4.98 5.32 16.01
CA ALA A 222 -3.63 5.74 16.36
C ALA A 222 -2.87 6.38 15.19
N VAL A 223 -3.00 5.85 13.96
CA VAL A 223 -2.33 6.37 12.77
C VAL A 223 -2.86 7.76 12.41
N LEU A 224 -4.18 7.91 12.31
CA LEU A 224 -4.81 9.19 11.97
C LEU A 224 -4.48 10.27 13.02
N LEU A 225 -4.63 9.95 14.30
CA LEU A 225 -4.33 10.89 15.40
C LEU A 225 -2.85 11.24 15.46
N GLY A 226 -1.97 10.27 15.20
CA GLY A 226 -0.54 10.51 15.11
C GLY A 226 -0.17 11.40 13.94
N MET A 227 -0.80 11.21 12.76
CA MET A 227 -0.63 12.11 11.61
C MET A 227 -1.10 13.53 11.92
N LEU A 228 -2.27 13.68 12.56
CA LEU A 228 -2.77 15.01 12.96
C LEU A 228 -1.83 15.68 13.95
N PHE A 229 -1.34 14.94 14.95
CA PHE A 229 -0.35 15.43 15.89
C PHE A 229 0.94 15.90 15.19
N SER A 230 1.48 15.07 14.29
CA SER A 230 2.66 15.42 13.49
C SER A 230 2.40 16.66 12.64
N SER A 231 1.22 16.75 12.02
CA SER A 231 0.84 17.91 11.21
C SER A 231 0.83 19.19 12.06
N VAL A 232 0.25 19.15 13.26
CA VAL A 232 0.22 20.31 14.18
C VAL A 232 1.64 20.75 14.54
N ILE A 233 2.53 19.80 14.88
CA ILE A 233 3.94 20.12 15.20
C ILE A 233 4.63 20.74 13.99
N TYR A 234 4.46 20.14 12.81
CA TYR A 234 5.09 20.66 11.58
C TYR A 234 4.59 22.04 11.23
N TRP A 235 3.28 22.29 11.30
CA TRP A 235 2.69 23.62 11.03
C TRP A 235 3.18 24.67 12.00
N ALA A 236 3.21 24.35 13.31
CA ALA A 236 3.75 25.26 14.31
C ALA A 236 5.24 25.52 14.07
N GLY A 237 6.03 24.47 13.81
CA GLY A 237 7.46 24.60 13.51
C GLY A 237 7.71 25.39 12.23
N SER A 238 6.92 25.20 11.17
CA SER A 238 7.03 25.96 9.91
C SER A 238 6.74 27.43 10.11
N ALA A 239 5.72 27.77 10.90
CA ALA A 239 5.40 29.16 11.22
C ALA A 239 6.48 29.84 12.07
N ILE A 240 7.05 29.15 13.08
CA ILE A 240 8.00 29.70 14.04
C ILE A 240 9.43 29.77 13.48
N PHE A 241 9.91 28.67 12.87
CA PHE A 241 11.30 28.53 12.45
C PHE A 241 11.55 28.85 10.99
N LEU A 242 10.58 28.53 10.11
CA LEU A 242 10.71 28.76 8.68
C LEU A 242 10.00 30.03 8.21
N HIS A 243 9.20 30.67 9.07
CA HIS A 243 8.38 31.85 8.76
C HIS A 243 7.44 31.64 7.55
N VAL A 244 6.98 30.41 7.34
CA VAL A 244 6.05 30.03 6.27
C VAL A 244 4.66 29.81 6.85
N ASN A 245 3.63 30.39 6.22
CA ASN A 245 2.24 30.08 6.57
C ASN A 245 1.82 28.75 5.94
N PRO A 246 1.65 27.68 6.73
CA PRO A 246 1.30 26.35 6.21
C PRO A 246 -0.14 26.27 5.64
N PHE A 247 -0.98 27.24 5.96
CA PHE A 247 -2.37 27.31 5.52
C PHE A 247 -2.62 28.31 4.39
N ALA A 248 -1.57 28.86 3.78
CA ALA A 248 -1.72 29.85 2.71
C ALA A 248 -2.55 29.31 1.54
N SER A 249 -2.40 28.03 1.20
CA SER A 249 -3.16 27.37 0.14
C SER A 249 -4.65 27.24 0.43
N LEU A 250 -5.06 27.19 1.71
CA LEU A 250 -6.48 27.09 2.08
C LEU A 250 -7.26 28.37 1.83
N ALA A 251 -6.60 29.53 1.81
CA ALA A 251 -7.25 30.81 1.60
C ALA A 251 -7.92 30.94 0.23
N THR A 252 -7.39 30.24 -0.77
CA THR A 252 -7.90 30.23 -2.16
C THR A 252 -8.47 28.87 -2.57
N ALA A 253 -8.54 27.92 -1.64
CA ALA A 253 -8.93 26.53 -1.93
C ALA A 253 -10.44 26.41 -2.19
N SER A 254 -10.80 25.59 -3.16
CA SER A 254 -12.17 25.17 -3.42
C SER A 254 -12.42 23.81 -2.77
N PHE A 255 -13.51 23.70 -2.02
CA PHE A 255 -14.00 22.41 -1.47
C PHE A 255 -14.86 21.64 -2.48
N VAL A 256 -15.01 22.16 -3.69
CA VAL A 256 -15.62 21.38 -4.78
C VAL A 256 -14.61 20.34 -5.24
N PRO A 257 -15.01 19.06 -5.35
CA PRO A 257 -14.11 18.02 -5.80
C PRO A 257 -13.49 18.37 -7.16
N PRO A 258 -12.17 18.24 -7.33
CA PRO A 258 -11.46 18.65 -8.55
C PRO A 258 -11.64 17.64 -9.71
N PHE A 259 -12.89 17.41 -10.13
CA PHE A 259 -13.20 16.46 -11.21
C PHE A 259 -12.58 16.84 -12.56
N ALA A 260 -12.36 18.13 -12.81
CA ALA A 260 -11.70 18.58 -14.03
C ALA A 260 -10.26 18.02 -14.12
N ASP A 261 -9.52 18.06 -13.02
CA ASP A 261 -8.16 17.54 -12.92
C ASP A 261 -8.17 16.02 -13.09
N MET A 262 -9.11 15.32 -12.46
CA MET A 262 -9.27 13.87 -12.61
C MET A 262 -9.54 13.48 -14.07
N VAL A 263 -10.44 14.19 -14.75
CA VAL A 263 -10.78 13.91 -16.16
C VAL A 263 -9.60 14.21 -17.09
N SER A 264 -8.79 15.24 -16.78
CA SER A 264 -7.64 15.59 -17.60
C SER A 264 -6.46 14.63 -17.42
N THR A 265 -6.21 14.11 -16.20
CA THR A 265 -4.96 13.41 -15.87
C THR A 265 -5.11 11.91 -15.62
N THR A 266 -6.24 11.45 -15.03
CA THR A 266 -6.31 10.07 -14.51
C THR A 266 -7.50 9.25 -14.99
N LEU A 267 -8.69 9.84 -15.13
CA LEU A 267 -9.91 9.08 -15.44
C LEU A 267 -9.85 8.49 -16.84
N PHE A 268 -9.78 7.16 -16.94
CA PHE A 268 -9.62 6.40 -18.18
C PHE A 268 -8.41 6.87 -19.03
N LYS A 269 -7.40 7.46 -18.40
CA LYS A 269 -6.18 7.89 -19.06
C LYS A 269 -5.19 6.73 -19.10
N PHE A 270 -5.25 5.93 -20.15
CA PHE A 270 -4.39 4.78 -20.38
C PHE A 270 -3.45 5.08 -21.54
N ASP A 271 -2.14 5.13 -21.28
CA ASP A 271 -1.12 5.20 -22.32
C ASP A 271 -0.68 3.79 -22.72
N PHE A 272 -1.42 3.19 -23.67
CA PHE A 272 -1.08 1.89 -24.21
C PHE A 272 0.22 1.90 -25.03
N ALA A 273 0.57 3.03 -25.65
CA ALA A 273 1.81 3.15 -26.40
C ALA A 273 3.01 3.12 -25.45
N GLY A 274 2.98 3.93 -24.37
CA GLY A 274 3.98 3.91 -23.32
C GLY A 274 4.12 2.54 -22.65
N PHE A 275 3.00 1.83 -22.42
CA PHE A 275 3.01 0.45 -21.91
C PHE A 275 3.71 -0.53 -22.87
N VAL A 276 3.50 -0.43 -24.17
CA VAL A 276 4.16 -1.32 -25.15
C VAL A 276 5.66 -1.00 -25.25
N ASN A 277 6.04 0.27 -25.15
CA ASN A 277 7.42 0.72 -25.25
C ASN A 277 8.35 0.18 -24.16
N ILE A 278 7.82 -0.18 -22.97
CA ILE A 278 8.63 -0.84 -21.93
C ILE A 278 9.08 -2.27 -22.29
N GLY A 279 8.61 -2.79 -23.42
CA GLY A 279 8.87 -4.14 -23.89
C GLY A 279 7.93 -5.20 -23.29
N TRP A 280 7.46 -6.10 -24.11
CA TRP A 280 6.44 -7.10 -23.75
C TRP A 280 6.87 -8.00 -22.58
N PHE A 281 8.16 -8.34 -22.48
CA PHE A 281 8.68 -9.19 -21.41
C PHE A 281 8.65 -8.47 -20.05
N THR A 282 9.07 -7.20 -20.02
CA THR A 282 8.98 -6.34 -18.83
C THR A 282 7.52 -6.16 -18.42
N ALA A 283 6.62 -5.87 -19.37
CA ALA A 283 5.21 -5.72 -19.11
C ALA A 283 4.59 -6.96 -18.46
N ILE A 284 4.84 -8.16 -19.02
CA ILE A 284 4.34 -9.43 -18.45
C ILE A 284 4.90 -9.67 -17.05
N THR A 285 6.20 -9.47 -16.84
CA THR A 285 6.79 -9.67 -15.52
C THR A 285 6.28 -8.69 -14.48
N LEU A 286 5.98 -7.44 -14.84
CA LEU A 286 5.35 -6.47 -13.95
C LEU A 286 3.92 -6.89 -13.60
N VAL A 287 3.10 -7.27 -14.58
CA VAL A 287 1.74 -7.77 -14.34
C VAL A 287 1.75 -8.99 -13.40
N ILE A 288 2.62 -9.98 -13.66
CA ILE A 288 2.76 -11.15 -12.78
C ILE A 288 3.17 -10.73 -11.36
N THR A 289 4.09 -9.77 -11.25
CA THR A 289 4.55 -9.28 -9.95
C THR A 289 3.42 -8.61 -9.18
N PHE A 290 2.67 -7.71 -9.79
CA PHE A 290 1.50 -7.08 -9.18
C PHE A 290 0.47 -8.12 -8.77
N CYS A 291 0.13 -9.07 -9.68
CA CYS A 291 -0.78 -10.17 -9.36
C CYS A 291 -0.32 -10.99 -8.16
N MET A 292 0.96 -11.30 -8.04
CA MET A 292 1.47 -12.06 -6.90
C MET A 292 1.35 -11.28 -5.59
N ILE A 293 1.78 -10.02 -5.58
CA ILE A 293 1.74 -9.19 -4.38
C ILE A 293 0.31 -9.01 -3.89
N ASP A 294 -0.59 -8.60 -4.77
CA ASP A 294 -2.00 -8.37 -4.42
C ASP A 294 -2.68 -9.66 -3.94
N MET A 295 -2.41 -10.78 -4.60
CA MET A 295 -2.97 -12.06 -4.22
C MET A 295 -2.60 -12.46 -2.78
N PHE A 296 -1.33 -12.22 -2.36
CA PHE A 296 -0.88 -12.52 -1.00
C PHE A 296 -1.41 -11.53 0.01
N ASP A 297 -1.41 -10.24 -0.34
CA ASP A 297 -1.92 -9.19 0.53
C ASP A 297 -3.42 -9.39 0.79
N THR A 298 -4.21 -9.55 -0.26
CA THR A 298 -5.66 -9.75 -0.15
C THR A 298 -6.03 -11.03 0.59
N ILE A 299 -5.47 -12.20 0.21
CA ILE A 299 -5.83 -13.46 0.85
C ILE A 299 -5.35 -13.48 2.30
N GLY A 300 -4.13 -13.00 2.55
CA GLY A 300 -3.59 -12.89 3.91
C GLY A 300 -4.46 -12.01 4.80
N THR A 301 -4.87 -10.86 4.30
CA THR A 301 -5.72 -9.92 5.02
C THR A 301 -7.14 -10.44 5.22
N LEU A 302 -7.76 -11.03 4.19
CA LEU A 302 -9.10 -11.62 4.29
C LEU A 302 -9.15 -12.74 5.31
N VAL A 303 -8.24 -13.72 5.22
CA VAL A 303 -8.19 -14.85 6.14
C VAL A 303 -7.83 -14.39 7.56
N GLY A 304 -6.83 -13.52 7.69
CA GLY A 304 -6.40 -12.99 8.99
C GLY A 304 -7.51 -12.20 9.70
N THR A 305 -8.21 -11.33 8.98
CA THR A 305 -9.32 -10.52 9.52
C THR A 305 -10.56 -11.39 9.80
N ALA A 306 -10.90 -12.32 8.89
CA ALA A 306 -12.00 -13.26 9.09
C ALA A 306 -11.78 -14.18 10.29
N SER A 307 -10.54 -14.66 10.50
CA SER A 307 -10.17 -15.48 11.65
C SER A 307 -10.36 -14.72 12.97
N ARG A 308 -9.89 -13.48 13.05
CA ARG A 308 -10.11 -12.61 14.23
C ARG A 308 -11.59 -12.32 14.47
N ALA A 309 -12.38 -12.26 13.40
CA ALA A 309 -13.83 -12.06 13.45
C ALA A 309 -14.62 -13.31 13.86
N GLY A 310 -13.98 -14.49 13.95
CA GLY A 310 -14.68 -15.76 14.10
C GLY A 310 -15.55 -16.09 12.88
N MET A 311 -15.18 -15.60 11.70
CA MET A 311 -15.92 -15.77 10.44
C MET A 311 -15.33 -16.85 9.53
N VAL A 312 -14.42 -17.67 10.05
CA VAL A 312 -13.85 -18.84 9.37
C VAL A 312 -14.59 -20.11 9.79
N ASP A 313 -14.66 -21.09 8.89
CA ASP A 313 -15.17 -22.41 9.19
C ASP A 313 -14.16 -23.25 9.99
N LYS A 314 -14.50 -24.53 10.26
CA LYS A 314 -13.65 -25.46 11.03
C LYS A 314 -12.33 -25.77 10.34
N ASP A 315 -12.28 -25.60 9.02
CA ASP A 315 -11.11 -25.86 8.18
C ASP A 315 -10.28 -24.57 7.95
N GLY A 316 -10.68 -23.46 8.60
CA GLY A 316 -10.01 -22.17 8.48
C GLY A 316 -10.38 -21.37 7.22
N ASN A 317 -11.38 -21.80 6.46
CA ASN A 317 -11.80 -21.11 5.24
C ASN A 317 -12.85 -20.04 5.54
N MET A 318 -12.75 -18.92 4.85
CA MET A 318 -13.73 -17.84 4.94
C MET A 318 -14.91 -18.12 4.00
N PRO A 319 -16.16 -18.22 4.53
CA PRO A 319 -17.35 -18.31 3.68
C PRO A 319 -17.44 -17.09 2.74
N LYS A 320 -17.79 -17.35 1.48
CA LYS A 320 -17.87 -16.33 0.41
C LYS A 320 -16.50 -15.71 0.05
N MET A 321 -15.42 -16.47 0.15
CA MET A 321 -14.09 -16.03 -0.28
C MET A 321 -14.11 -15.61 -1.76
N LYS A 322 -14.79 -16.38 -2.63
CA LYS A 322 -14.88 -16.08 -4.06
C LYS A 322 -15.48 -14.69 -4.32
N GLU A 323 -16.58 -14.35 -3.61
CA GLU A 323 -17.24 -13.06 -3.76
C GLU A 323 -16.38 -11.91 -3.22
N ALA A 324 -15.60 -12.16 -2.17
CA ALA A 324 -14.65 -11.18 -1.65
C ALA A 324 -13.50 -10.96 -2.64
N LEU A 325 -12.93 -12.02 -3.23
CA LEU A 325 -11.92 -11.93 -4.27
C LEU A 325 -12.43 -11.30 -5.58
N LEU A 326 -13.72 -11.49 -5.88
CA LEU A 326 -14.36 -10.80 -7.01
C LEU A 326 -14.45 -9.30 -6.75
N SER A 327 -14.77 -8.90 -5.53
CA SER A 327 -14.82 -7.48 -5.12
C SER A 327 -13.44 -6.82 -5.24
N ASP A 328 -12.38 -7.55 -4.92
CA ASP A 328 -10.99 -7.17 -5.05
C ASP A 328 -10.62 -6.92 -6.53
N ALA A 329 -10.90 -7.87 -7.42
CA ALA A 329 -10.65 -7.70 -8.84
C ALA A 329 -11.40 -6.50 -9.45
N ILE A 330 -12.67 -6.29 -9.06
CA ILE A 330 -13.46 -5.13 -9.52
C ILE A 330 -12.89 -3.83 -8.93
N GLY A 331 -12.48 -3.85 -7.66
CA GLY A 331 -11.83 -2.72 -7.01
C GLY A 331 -10.55 -2.30 -7.73
N THR A 332 -9.71 -3.27 -8.11
CA THR A 332 -8.47 -3.04 -8.88
C THR A 332 -8.74 -2.46 -10.26
N ILE A 333 -9.71 -3.02 -11.00
CA ILE A 333 -10.14 -2.46 -12.31
C ILE A 333 -10.66 -1.02 -12.14
N ALA A 334 -11.47 -0.78 -11.11
CA ALA A 334 -11.97 0.56 -10.81
C ALA A 334 -10.83 1.51 -10.40
N GLY A 335 -9.83 1.03 -9.66
CA GLY A 335 -8.61 1.76 -9.33
C GLY A 335 -7.87 2.22 -10.58
N ALA A 336 -7.56 1.30 -11.48
CA ALA A 336 -6.93 1.61 -12.77
C ALA A 336 -7.75 2.61 -13.60
N ALA A 337 -9.07 2.40 -13.69
CA ALA A 337 -9.96 3.25 -14.48
C ALA A 337 -10.11 4.66 -13.92
N THR A 338 -10.07 4.82 -12.61
CA THR A 338 -10.16 6.13 -11.95
C THR A 338 -8.81 6.82 -11.78
N GLY A 339 -7.71 6.08 -11.80
CA GLY A 339 -6.35 6.62 -11.74
C GLY A 339 -5.65 6.43 -10.41
N THR A 340 -5.79 5.24 -9.81
CA THR A 340 -4.99 4.81 -8.65
C THR A 340 -4.47 3.39 -8.87
N SER A 341 -3.61 2.94 -7.99
CA SER A 341 -3.05 1.59 -8.03
C SER A 341 -4.08 0.52 -7.60
N THR A 342 -3.60 -0.70 -7.45
CA THR A 342 -4.39 -1.87 -7.02
C THR A 342 -5.13 -1.62 -5.71
N VAL A 343 -6.44 -1.88 -5.72
CA VAL A 343 -7.34 -1.73 -4.57
C VAL A 343 -7.53 -3.09 -3.91
N THR A 344 -7.09 -3.22 -2.67
CA THR A 344 -7.08 -4.48 -1.92
C THR A 344 -7.77 -4.36 -0.56
N THR A 345 -8.03 -5.47 0.11
CA THR A 345 -8.65 -5.48 1.44
C THR A 345 -7.67 -5.00 2.51
N PHE A 346 -8.11 -4.08 3.35
CA PHE A 346 -7.30 -3.48 4.41
C PHE A 346 -7.41 -4.23 5.74
N ILE A 347 -6.25 -4.47 6.38
CA ILE A 347 -6.16 -5.13 7.68
C ILE A 347 -6.82 -4.31 8.81
N GLU A 348 -6.91 -3.01 8.65
CA GLU A 348 -7.62 -2.08 9.55
C GLU A 348 -9.11 -2.40 9.68
N SER A 349 -9.67 -3.16 8.74
CA SER A 349 -11.03 -3.73 8.85
C SER A 349 -11.22 -4.52 10.15
N ALA A 350 -10.15 -5.08 10.71
CA ALA A 350 -10.17 -5.76 12.01
C ALA A 350 -10.68 -4.83 13.14
N SER A 351 -10.40 -3.53 13.09
CA SER A 351 -10.86 -2.56 14.09
C SER A 351 -12.38 -2.42 14.12
N GLY A 352 -13.03 -2.43 12.94
CA GLY A 352 -14.49 -2.43 12.83
C GLY A 352 -15.10 -3.75 13.30
N VAL A 353 -14.45 -4.86 12.95
CA VAL A 353 -14.85 -6.19 13.43
C VAL A 353 -14.81 -6.27 14.96
N GLU A 354 -13.74 -5.78 15.58
CA GLU A 354 -13.61 -5.67 17.03
C GLU A 354 -14.63 -4.72 17.66
N ALA A 355 -15.07 -3.69 16.92
CA ALA A 355 -16.16 -2.80 17.33
C ALA A 355 -17.57 -3.43 17.18
N GLY A 356 -17.65 -4.66 16.70
CA GLY A 356 -18.89 -5.41 16.56
C GLY A 356 -19.45 -5.49 15.12
N GLY A 357 -18.75 -4.99 14.13
CA GLY A 357 -19.11 -5.13 12.70
C GLY A 357 -19.09 -6.59 12.27
N ARG A 358 -20.13 -7.04 11.57
CA ARG A 358 -20.30 -8.43 11.15
C ARG A 358 -20.78 -8.56 9.72
N THR A 359 -21.25 -7.48 9.12
CA THR A 359 -21.93 -7.52 7.82
C THR A 359 -21.42 -6.43 6.87
N GLY A 360 -21.84 -6.51 5.62
CA GLY A 360 -21.53 -5.50 4.62
C GLY A 360 -22.04 -4.09 4.93
N LEU A 361 -22.91 -3.91 5.94
CA LEU A 361 -23.35 -2.57 6.34
C LEU A 361 -22.19 -1.77 6.96
N THR A 362 -21.28 -2.41 7.69
CA THR A 362 -20.02 -1.80 8.16
C THR A 362 -19.19 -1.29 6.98
N ALA A 363 -18.97 -2.15 5.98
CA ALA A 363 -18.23 -1.78 4.77
C ALA A 363 -18.93 -0.63 4.01
N LEU A 364 -20.25 -0.73 3.80
CA LEU A 364 -21.04 0.31 3.12
C LEU A 364 -20.93 1.67 3.84
N THR A 365 -20.95 1.68 5.17
CA THR A 365 -20.77 2.92 5.95
C THR A 365 -19.42 3.56 5.66
N THR A 366 -18.36 2.77 5.64
CA THR A 366 -17.01 3.27 5.32
C THR A 366 -16.91 3.75 3.86
N ALA A 367 -17.55 3.07 2.91
CA ALA A 367 -17.59 3.50 1.52
C ALA A 367 -18.25 4.88 1.34
N VAL A 368 -19.36 5.13 2.04
CA VAL A 368 -20.03 6.45 2.04
C VAL A 368 -19.11 7.53 2.61
N LEU A 369 -18.36 7.23 3.66
CA LEU A 369 -17.40 8.17 4.24
C LEU A 369 -16.24 8.48 3.28
N PHE A 370 -15.74 7.49 2.52
CA PHE A 370 -14.76 7.75 1.46
C PHE A 370 -15.29 8.71 0.40
N LEU A 371 -16.52 8.51 -0.06
CA LEU A 371 -17.14 9.44 -1.03
C LEU A 371 -17.32 10.85 -0.43
N ALA A 372 -17.67 10.95 0.85
CA ALA A 372 -17.78 12.25 1.52
C ALA A 372 -16.42 12.96 1.59
N CYS A 373 -15.30 12.22 1.68
CA CYS A 373 -13.97 12.80 1.73
C CYS A 373 -13.51 13.43 0.41
N MET A 374 -14.20 13.20 -0.71
CA MET A 374 -13.90 13.88 -1.99
C MET A 374 -13.95 15.42 -1.86
N PHE A 375 -14.74 15.95 -0.94
CA PHE A 375 -14.84 17.38 -0.64
C PHE A 375 -13.69 17.89 0.24
N LEU A 376 -12.82 17.04 0.74
CA LEU A 376 -11.74 17.36 1.68
C LEU A 376 -10.35 17.45 1.02
N ALA A 377 -10.28 17.52 -0.33
CA ALA A 377 -9.02 17.62 -1.06
C ALA A 377 -8.11 18.76 -0.52
N PRO A 378 -8.60 19.98 -0.26
CA PRO A 378 -7.76 21.05 0.29
C PRO A 378 -7.19 20.73 1.68
N ILE A 379 -7.94 20.01 2.52
CA ILE A 379 -7.49 19.61 3.85
C ILE A 379 -6.41 18.54 3.72
N ALA A 380 -6.59 17.57 2.83
CA ALA A 380 -5.61 16.53 2.58
C ALA A 380 -4.28 17.11 2.03
N ALA A 381 -4.36 18.14 1.19
CA ALA A 381 -3.21 18.82 0.61
C ALA A 381 -2.35 19.60 1.63
N VAL A 382 -2.91 19.98 2.78
CA VAL A 382 -2.17 20.69 3.85
C VAL A 382 -1.45 19.72 4.78
N ILE A 383 -1.76 18.42 4.74
CA ILE A 383 -1.07 17.41 5.55
C ILE A 383 0.39 17.30 5.09
N PRO A 384 1.38 17.62 5.96
CA PRO A 384 2.77 17.66 5.55
C PRO A 384 3.35 16.26 5.27
N GLY A 385 4.35 16.19 4.37
CA GLY A 385 5.08 14.96 4.07
C GLY A 385 5.68 14.28 5.32
N ALA A 386 6.10 15.06 6.32
CA ALA A 386 6.57 14.53 7.60
C ALA A 386 5.51 13.68 8.33
N ALA A 387 4.24 14.05 8.27
CA ALA A 387 3.15 13.31 8.91
C ALA A 387 2.81 12.03 8.15
N THR A 388 2.79 12.08 6.82
CA THR A 388 2.56 10.89 5.98
C THR A 388 3.73 9.92 6.05
N SER A 389 4.96 10.42 6.14
CA SER A 389 6.16 9.59 6.38
C SER A 389 6.12 8.86 7.71
N ALA A 390 5.68 9.54 8.79
CA ALA A 390 5.47 8.89 10.08
C ALA A 390 4.47 7.71 9.97
N ALA A 391 3.39 7.90 9.21
CA ALA A 391 2.42 6.83 8.98
C ALA A 391 3.02 5.66 8.18
N LEU A 392 3.80 5.93 7.13
CA LEU A 392 4.51 4.90 6.34
C LEU A 392 5.43 4.07 7.22
N ILE A 393 6.26 4.72 8.05
CA ILE A 393 7.17 4.05 8.96
C ILE A 393 6.37 3.17 9.93
N TYR A 394 5.32 3.70 10.54
CA TYR A 394 4.52 2.96 11.52
C TYR A 394 3.81 1.76 10.88
N VAL A 395 3.20 1.92 9.70
CA VAL A 395 2.56 0.81 8.96
C VAL A 395 3.60 -0.24 8.59
N GLY A 396 4.78 0.19 8.14
CA GLY A 396 5.90 -0.72 7.88
C GLY A 396 6.28 -1.56 9.10
N VAL A 397 6.36 -0.94 10.29
CA VAL A 397 6.60 -1.66 11.56
C VAL A 397 5.51 -2.69 11.84
N LEU A 398 4.24 -2.36 11.61
CA LEU A 398 3.14 -3.31 11.82
C LEU A 398 3.24 -4.53 10.89
N MET A 399 3.67 -4.33 9.66
CA MET A 399 3.82 -5.42 8.68
C MET A 399 4.91 -6.43 9.08
N LEU A 400 5.90 -6.03 9.89
CA LEU A 400 6.91 -6.95 10.43
C LEU A 400 6.32 -8.05 11.32
N GLN A 401 5.09 -7.90 11.81
CA GLN A 401 4.43 -8.95 12.61
C GLN A 401 4.26 -10.27 11.83
N GLY A 402 4.26 -10.24 10.51
CA GLY A 402 4.24 -11.44 9.66
C GLY A 402 5.41 -12.39 9.90
N LEU A 403 6.55 -11.89 10.39
CA LEU A 403 7.72 -12.71 10.74
C LEU A 403 7.45 -13.74 11.84
N LYS A 404 6.42 -13.55 12.66
CA LYS A 404 6.02 -14.54 13.67
C LYS A 404 5.59 -15.88 13.10
N ASN A 405 5.17 -15.90 11.83
CA ASN A 405 4.71 -17.09 11.12
C ASN A 405 5.84 -17.81 10.39
N VAL A 406 7.05 -17.24 10.36
CA VAL A 406 8.23 -17.82 9.72
C VAL A 406 8.94 -18.72 10.71
N ASP A 407 9.19 -19.97 10.32
CA ASP A 407 10.06 -20.85 11.09
C ASP A 407 11.53 -20.57 10.74
N PHE A 408 12.20 -19.80 11.61
CA PHE A 408 13.63 -19.50 11.44
C PHE A 408 14.56 -20.65 11.79
N SER A 409 14.05 -21.77 12.28
CA SER A 409 14.84 -22.99 12.47
C SER A 409 14.92 -23.84 11.18
N ASP A 410 13.98 -23.63 10.25
CA ASP A 410 13.93 -24.27 8.94
C ASP A 410 14.61 -23.38 7.89
N MET A 411 15.78 -23.84 7.40
CA MET A 411 16.55 -23.12 6.38
C MET A 411 15.79 -22.95 5.06
N ASP A 412 14.84 -23.84 4.76
CA ASP A 412 14.01 -23.75 3.56
C ASP A 412 13.03 -22.56 3.62
N GLN A 413 12.74 -22.05 4.83
CA GLN A 413 11.95 -20.85 5.05
C GLN A 413 12.83 -19.62 5.35
N MET A 414 13.83 -19.80 6.24
CA MET A 414 14.67 -18.72 6.73
C MET A 414 15.44 -18.02 5.61
N LEU A 415 16.07 -18.75 4.71
CA LEU A 415 16.92 -18.17 3.67
C LEU A 415 16.13 -17.31 2.66
N PRO A 416 15.01 -17.81 2.06
CA PRO A 416 14.21 -16.99 1.16
C PRO A 416 13.68 -15.71 1.83
N VAL A 417 13.19 -15.82 3.05
CA VAL A 417 12.71 -14.66 3.82
C VAL A 417 13.83 -13.65 4.06
N SER A 418 14.99 -14.10 4.51
CA SER A 418 16.14 -13.22 4.77
C SER A 418 16.59 -12.48 3.52
N ILE A 419 16.63 -13.17 2.37
CA ILE A 419 16.97 -12.56 1.08
C ILE A 419 15.92 -11.51 0.69
N MET A 420 14.64 -11.79 0.90
CA MET A 420 13.56 -10.82 0.61
C MET A 420 13.63 -9.60 1.52
N LEU A 421 13.86 -9.79 2.83
CA LEU A 421 13.97 -8.72 3.82
C LEU A 421 15.12 -7.75 3.49
N ILE A 422 16.25 -8.27 3.03
CA ILE A 422 17.42 -7.48 2.64
C ILE A 422 17.21 -6.91 1.22
N GLY A 423 16.79 -7.75 0.30
CA GLY A 423 16.69 -7.42 -1.12
C GLY A 423 15.66 -6.35 -1.43
N MET A 424 14.52 -6.32 -0.71
CA MET A 424 13.43 -5.40 -1.02
C MET A 424 13.78 -3.94 -0.75
N PRO A 425 14.26 -3.54 0.44
CA PRO A 425 14.64 -2.15 0.67
C PRO A 425 15.87 -1.72 -0.13
N ILE A 426 16.82 -2.62 -0.42
CA ILE A 426 18.03 -2.29 -1.20
C ILE A 426 17.71 -2.10 -2.68
N SER A 427 16.91 -2.99 -3.28
CA SER A 427 16.57 -2.90 -4.70
C SER A 427 15.45 -1.88 -4.99
N GLY A 428 14.70 -1.43 -3.97
CA GLY A 428 13.49 -0.64 -4.14
C GLY A 428 12.39 -1.37 -4.93
N SER A 429 12.53 -2.69 -5.14
CA SER A 429 11.63 -3.47 -5.99
C SER A 429 11.12 -4.72 -5.28
N ILE A 430 9.80 -4.75 -5.08
CA ILE A 430 9.11 -5.90 -4.50
C ILE A 430 9.28 -7.13 -5.40
N GLY A 431 9.15 -6.94 -6.71
CA GLY A 431 9.29 -8.03 -7.68
C GLY A 431 10.66 -8.67 -7.65
N HIS A 432 11.73 -7.88 -7.57
CA HIS A 432 13.10 -8.41 -7.48
C HIS A 432 13.28 -9.23 -6.20
N ALA A 433 12.80 -8.74 -5.07
CA ALA A 433 12.92 -9.44 -3.79
C ALA A 433 12.14 -10.76 -3.77
N ILE A 434 10.90 -10.77 -4.26
CA ILE A 434 10.09 -12.00 -4.37
C ILE A 434 10.76 -12.98 -5.34
N GLY A 435 11.23 -12.50 -6.49
CA GLY A 435 11.97 -13.32 -7.46
C GLY A 435 13.20 -13.97 -6.85
N LEU A 436 14.03 -13.21 -6.14
CA LEU A 436 15.19 -13.72 -5.42
C LEU A 436 14.81 -14.72 -4.31
N GLY A 437 13.72 -14.47 -3.59
CA GLY A 437 13.20 -15.40 -2.59
C GLY A 437 12.79 -16.74 -3.20
N LEU A 438 12.05 -16.73 -4.31
CA LEU A 438 11.63 -17.95 -5.01
C LEU A 438 12.81 -18.70 -5.63
N ILE A 439 13.75 -17.98 -6.24
CA ILE A 439 14.99 -18.57 -6.81
C ILE A 439 15.80 -19.24 -5.70
N SER A 440 16.01 -18.56 -4.57
CA SER A 440 16.79 -19.10 -3.46
C SER A 440 16.15 -20.34 -2.84
N TYR A 441 14.82 -20.33 -2.64
CA TYR A 441 14.07 -21.50 -2.19
C TYR A 441 14.25 -22.68 -3.15
N THR A 442 14.01 -22.44 -4.44
CA THR A 442 14.13 -23.47 -5.48
C THR A 442 15.53 -24.06 -5.51
N PHE A 443 16.57 -23.19 -5.44
CA PHE A 443 17.95 -23.60 -5.48
C PHE A 443 18.34 -24.48 -4.27
N VAL A 444 17.93 -24.06 -3.06
CA VAL A 444 18.20 -24.83 -1.84
C VAL A 444 17.51 -26.20 -1.90
N LYS A 445 16.25 -26.26 -2.30
CA LYS A 445 15.50 -27.53 -2.42
C LYS A 445 16.15 -28.48 -3.42
N VAL A 446 16.55 -27.97 -4.59
CA VAL A 446 17.19 -28.79 -5.62
C VAL A 446 18.54 -29.32 -5.15
N LEU A 447 19.39 -28.47 -4.57
CA LEU A 447 20.72 -28.88 -4.09
C LEU A 447 20.65 -29.81 -2.87
N SER A 448 19.61 -29.69 -2.05
CA SER A 448 19.36 -30.57 -0.90
C SER A 448 18.73 -31.92 -1.30
N GLY A 449 18.57 -32.21 -2.59
CA GLY A 449 17.97 -33.46 -3.07
C GLY A 449 16.45 -33.53 -2.93
N LYS A 450 15.80 -32.42 -2.58
CA LYS A 450 14.35 -32.29 -2.37
C LYS A 450 13.64 -31.62 -3.56
N ALA A 451 14.15 -31.77 -4.78
CA ALA A 451 13.62 -31.14 -5.99
C ALA A 451 12.12 -31.44 -6.24
N LYS A 452 11.64 -32.62 -5.80
CA LYS A 452 10.23 -33.03 -5.95
C LYS A 452 9.25 -32.25 -5.05
N ASP A 453 9.74 -31.59 -4.00
CA ASP A 453 8.93 -30.81 -3.06
C ASP A 453 8.61 -29.41 -3.62
N VAL A 454 9.27 -29.02 -4.70
CA VAL A 454 9.05 -27.72 -5.36
C VAL A 454 7.92 -27.85 -6.37
N SER A 455 6.91 -27.00 -6.27
CA SER A 455 5.79 -26.99 -7.21
C SER A 455 6.25 -26.60 -8.62
N VAL A 456 5.58 -27.14 -9.63
CA VAL A 456 5.85 -26.78 -11.05
C VAL A 456 5.72 -25.28 -11.27
N LEU A 457 4.73 -24.64 -10.64
CA LEU A 457 4.52 -23.21 -10.74
C LEU A 457 5.69 -22.42 -10.13
N THR A 458 6.23 -22.85 -8.97
CA THR A 458 7.42 -22.22 -8.36
C THR A 458 8.63 -22.31 -9.29
N TYR A 459 8.85 -23.46 -9.96
CA TYR A 459 9.91 -23.60 -10.97
C TYR A 459 9.72 -22.61 -12.12
N VAL A 460 8.52 -22.55 -12.70
CA VAL A 460 8.22 -21.65 -13.83
C VAL A 460 8.49 -20.19 -13.45
N ILE A 461 7.99 -19.76 -12.30
CA ILE A 461 8.18 -18.37 -11.84
C ILE A 461 9.65 -18.09 -11.56
N SER A 462 10.38 -19.01 -10.90
CA SER A 462 11.82 -18.85 -10.63
C SER A 462 12.63 -18.72 -11.91
N ILE A 463 12.32 -19.52 -12.94
CA ILE A 463 12.97 -19.45 -14.25
C ILE A 463 12.66 -18.12 -14.94
N LEU A 464 11.41 -17.66 -14.90
CA LEU A 464 11.02 -16.36 -15.47
C LEU A 464 11.80 -15.20 -14.82
N PHE A 465 11.97 -15.22 -13.48
CA PHE A 465 12.77 -14.21 -12.79
C PHE A 465 14.27 -14.34 -13.11
N LEU A 466 14.81 -15.56 -13.25
CA LEU A 466 16.19 -15.75 -13.69
C LEU A 466 16.40 -15.15 -15.09
N ILE A 467 15.49 -15.43 -16.02
CA ILE A 467 15.56 -14.85 -17.37
C ILE A 467 15.50 -13.32 -17.27
N LYS A 468 14.59 -12.77 -16.45
CA LYS A 468 14.48 -11.33 -16.23
C LYS A 468 15.80 -10.70 -15.73
N PHE A 469 16.49 -11.34 -14.79
CA PHE A 469 17.71 -10.77 -14.21
C PHE A 469 18.92 -10.82 -15.14
N PHE A 470 18.96 -11.77 -16.07
CA PHE A 470 20.15 -11.99 -16.92
C PHE A 470 19.93 -11.72 -18.41
N ALA A 471 18.71 -11.75 -18.90
CA ALA A 471 18.42 -11.65 -20.34
C ALA A 471 17.73 -10.35 -20.75
N VAL A 472 17.23 -9.56 -19.80
CA VAL A 472 16.62 -8.25 -20.10
C VAL A 472 17.62 -7.17 -19.77
N VAL A 473 18.28 -6.69 -20.81
CA VAL A 473 19.09 -5.48 -20.82
C VAL A 473 18.21 -4.34 -21.30
#